data_62451066bb5fef1121a596fb5773ea3a
#
_entry.id   62451066bb5fef1121a596fb5773ea3a
#
_cell.length_a   1.000
_cell.length_b   1.000
_cell.length_c   1.000
_cell.angle_alpha   90.00
_cell.angle_beta   90.00
_cell.angle_gamma   90.00
#
_symmetry.space_group_name_H-M   'P 1'
#
loop_
_entity.id
_entity.type
_entity.pdbx_description
1 polymer ?
#
loop_
_entity_poly.entity_id
_entity_poly.type
_entity_poly.pdbx_seq_one_letter_code
_entity_poly.pdbx_strand_id
1 'polypeptide(L)'
;MKNTILLSVILLLAIMPIAGQTKALLLIDIQDFYFPGGKSALVEPEKAAVNAAKLIDYFRKEDLPVIHVRHNAEPGGKINDMVKPLASEKIFSKDAVNCFMGTGLQDYLKSINADTLVICGMQTHMCVEAATRAATDLGYKCILVHDACATKDLKFGDYVIKSADVHYSTLATLRSYARVVSTSEFLKY
;
A
#
# COMPACT_ATOMS: atom_id res chain seq x y z
N MET A 1 -71.82 -14.14 -14.33
CA MET A 1 -70.95 -13.48 -13.37
C MET A 1 -69.51 -13.99 -13.62
N LYS A 2 -68.64 -13.14 -14.22
CA LYS A 2 -67.24 -13.52 -14.54
C LYS A 2 -66.35 -12.94 -13.45
N ASN A 3 -65.72 -13.79 -12.62
CA ASN A 3 -64.76 -13.37 -11.60
C ASN A 3 -63.40 -13.17 -12.28
N THR A 4 -62.95 -11.92 -12.33
CA THR A 4 -61.62 -11.56 -12.79
C THR A 4 -60.68 -11.58 -11.57
N ILE A 5 -59.77 -12.56 -11.53
CA ILE A 5 -58.70 -12.66 -10.49
C ILE A 5 -57.58 -11.74 -10.94
N LEU A 6 -57.34 -10.66 -10.18
CA LEU A 6 -56.26 -9.71 -10.38
C LEU A 6 -55.00 -10.30 -9.71
N LEU A 7 -54.04 -10.78 -10.53
CA LEU A 7 -52.78 -11.32 -10.05
C LEU A 7 -51.81 -10.14 -9.83
N SER A 8 -51.62 -9.74 -8.56
CA SER A 8 -50.63 -8.73 -8.20
C SER A 8 -49.25 -9.32 -8.23
N VAL A 9 -48.42 -8.99 -9.23
CA VAL A 9 -46.99 -9.33 -9.30
C VAL A 9 -46.23 -8.35 -8.39
N ILE A 10 -45.81 -8.80 -7.21
CA ILE A 10 -44.90 -8.06 -6.35
C ILE A 10 -43.50 -8.23 -6.91
N LEU A 11 -43.00 -7.15 -7.58
CA LEU A 11 -41.61 -7.08 -8.05
C LEU A 11 -40.71 -6.83 -6.84
N LEU A 12 -40.06 -7.90 -6.35
CA LEU A 12 -39.02 -7.80 -5.31
C LEU A 12 -37.77 -7.18 -5.94
N LEU A 13 -37.62 -5.88 -5.82
CA LEU A 13 -36.35 -5.19 -6.14
C LEU A 13 -35.32 -5.65 -5.10
N ALA A 14 -34.43 -6.57 -5.49
CA ALA A 14 -33.26 -6.89 -4.71
C ALA A 14 -32.38 -5.61 -4.63
N ILE A 15 -32.37 -4.98 -3.47
CA ILE A 15 -31.40 -3.92 -3.15
C ILE A 15 -30.05 -4.62 -3.09
N MET A 16 -29.30 -4.62 -4.22
CA MET A 16 -27.88 -4.99 -4.18
C MET A 16 -27.18 -3.95 -3.29
N PRO A 17 -26.47 -4.37 -2.25
CA PRO A 17 -25.65 -3.44 -1.50
C PRO A 17 -24.69 -2.78 -2.50
N ILE A 18 -24.71 -1.45 -2.57
CA ILE A 18 -23.65 -0.71 -3.24
C ILE A 18 -22.39 -1.11 -2.51
N ALA A 19 -21.54 -1.92 -3.16
CA ALA A 19 -20.26 -2.30 -2.61
C ALA A 19 -19.50 -1.00 -2.33
N GLY A 20 -19.40 -0.65 -1.05
CA GLY A 20 -18.68 0.54 -0.61
C GLY A 20 -17.25 0.48 -1.13
N GLN A 21 -16.69 1.63 -1.46
CA GLN A 21 -15.28 1.74 -1.87
C GLN A 21 -14.40 1.17 -0.76
N THR A 22 -13.67 0.09 -1.04
CA THR A 22 -12.83 -0.58 -0.05
C THR A 22 -11.41 -0.01 -0.13
N LYS A 23 -10.94 0.57 0.98
CA LYS A 23 -9.54 0.96 1.14
C LYS A 23 -8.73 -0.27 1.56
N ALA A 24 -7.54 -0.44 0.97
CA ALA A 24 -6.57 -1.45 1.40
C ALA A 24 -5.23 -0.78 1.71
N LEU A 25 -4.58 -1.20 2.80
CA LEU A 25 -3.22 -0.79 3.13
C LEU A 25 -2.23 -1.69 2.39
N LEU A 26 -1.29 -1.07 1.68
CA LEU A 26 -0.24 -1.75 0.94
C LEU A 26 1.13 -1.35 1.50
N LEU A 27 1.73 -2.25 2.28
CA LEU A 27 3.06 -2.06 2.86
C LEU A 27 4.11 -2.64 1.90
N ILE A 28 5.02 -1.81 1.43
CA ILE A 28 6.02 -2.18 0.43
C ILE A 28 7.37 -2.37 1.11
N ASP A 29 7.90 -3.60 1.07
CA ASP A 29 9.28 -3.97 1.37
C ASP A 29 9.82 -3.42 2.71
N ILE A 30 9.03 -3.40 3.78
CA ILE A 30 9.53 -3.06 5.12
C ILE A 30 10.24 -4.30 5.69
N GLN A 31 11.50 -4.51 5.28
CA GLN A 31 12.26 -5.74 5.49
C GLN A 31 13.59 -5.49 6.22
N ASP A 32 14.06 -6.49 6.96
CA ASP A 32 15.20 -6.39 7.86
C ASP A 32 16.49 -5.87 7.19
N PHE A 33 16.70 -6.15 5.90
CA PHE A 33 17.90 -5.66 5.20
C PHE A 33 17.93 -4.13 5.00
N TYR A 34 16.84 -3.41 5.27
CA TYR A 34 16.75 -1.95 5.24
C TYR A 34 17.03 -1.29 6.59
N PHE A 35 17.07 -2.07 7.65
CA PHE A 35 17.31 -1.57 9.01
C PHE A 35 18.79 -1.59 9.38
N PRO A 36 19.21 -0.95 10.51
CA PRO A 36 20.60 -0.94 10.95
C PRO A 36 21.19 -2.36 11.04
N GLY A 37 22.38 -2.52 10.48
CA GLY A 37 23.04 -3.83 10.35
C GLY A 37 22.64 -4.62 9.08
N GLY A 38 21.60 -4.22 8.38
CA GLY A 38 21.22 -4.79 7.10
C GLY A 38 22.11 -4.32 5.94
N LYS A 39 22.16 -5.13 4.87
CA LYS A 39 23.04 -4.87 3.70
C LYS A 39 22.68 -3.61 2.89
N SER A 40 21.51 -3.06 3.10
CA SER A 40 20.97 -1.89 2.37
C SER A 40 20.32 -0.90 3.32
N ALA A 41 20.90 -0.71 4.52
CA ALA A 41 20.33 0.16 5.55
C ALA A 41 19.96 1.54 5.00
N LEU A 42 18.78 2.02 5.38
CA LEU A 42 18.21 3.30 4.97
C LEU A 42 18.47 4.36 6.05
N VAL A 43 18.10 5.60 5.73
CA VAL A 43 18.10 6.68 6.71
C VAL A 43 16.79 6.64 7.49
N GLU A 44 16.88 6.50 8.80
CA GLU A 44 15.76 6.49 9.76
C GLU A 44 14.60 5.53 9.41
N PRO A 45 14.89 4.26 9.01
CA PRO A 45 13.84 3.32 8.62
C PRO A 45 12.88 2.99 9.76
N GLU A 46 13.36 3.05 11.03
CA GLU A 46 12.54 2.82 12.21
C GLU A 46 11.43 3.87 12.35
N LYS A 47 11.72 5.15 12.05
CA LYS A 47 10.68 6.19 12.09
C LYS A 47 9.55 5.91 11.10
N ALA A 48 9.92 5.50 9.88
CA ALA A 48 8.94 5.11 8.87
C ALA A 48 8.15 3.87 9.30
N ALA A 49 8.82 2.86 9.87
CA ALA A 49 8.16 1.64 10.34
C ALA A 49 7.21 1.91 11.53
N VAL A 50 7.56 2.81 12.46
CA VAL A 50 6.64 3.25 13.54
C VAL A 50 5.37 3.86 12.97
N ASN A 51 5.48 4.68 11.93
CA ASN A 51 4.32 5.28 11.29
C ASN A 51 3.52 4.24 10.48
N ALA A 52 4.19 3.32 9.81
CA ALA A 52 3.52 2.20 9.14
C ALA A 52 2.75 1.31 10.14
N ALA A 53 3.31 1.06 11.33
CA ALA A 53 2.61 0.33 12.39
C ALA A 53 1.32 1.03 12.84
N LYS A 54 1.32 2.37 12.97
CA LYS A 54 0.08 3.14 13.28
C LYS A 54 -0.99 2.99 12.20
N LEU A 55 -0.58 2.92 10.92
CA LEU A 55 -1.50 2.66 9.83
C LEU A 55 -2.07 1.23 9.92
N ILE A 56 -1.22 0.24 10.19
CA ILE A 56 -1.64 -1.15 10.41
C ILE A 56 -2.69 -1.22 11.54
N ASP A 57 -2.43 -0.59 12.69
CA ASP A 57 -3.35 -0.59 13.82
C ASP A 57 -4.71 0.03 13.45
N TYR A 58 -4.69 1.13 12.69
CA TYR A 58 -5.91 1.75 12.18
C TYR A 58 -6.69 0.79 11.26
N PHE A 59 -6.03 0.19 10.25
CA PHE A 59 -6.69 -0.71 9.31
C PHE A 59 -7.24 -1.97 9.99
N ARG A 60 -6.49 -2.54 10.94
CA ARG A 60 -6.95 -3.68 11.75
C ARG A 60 -8.16 -3.33 12.60
N LYS A 61 -8.16 -2.15 13.24
CA LYS A 61 -9.29 -1.68 14.07
C LYS A 61 -10.56 -1.46 13.24
N GLU A 62 -10.41 -0.96 12.02
CA GLU A 62 -11.53 -0.70 11.10
C GLU A 62 -11.92 -1.93 10.25
N ASP A 63 -11.35 -3.11 10.53
CA ASP A 63 -11.54 -4.36 9.77
C ASP A 63 -11.27 -4.20 8.26
N LEU A 64 -10.28 -3.38 7.93
CA LEU A 64 -9.87 -3.10 6.55
C LEU A 64 -8.66 -3.96 6.15
N PRO A 65 -8.53 -4.33 4.86
CA PRO A 65 -7.44 -5.18 4.38
C PRO A 65 -6.05 -4.57 4.62
N VAL A 66 -5.16 -5.37 5.23
CA VAL A 66 -3.72 -5.10 5.34
C VAL A 66 -2.97 -6.09 4.45
N ILE A 67 -2.14 -5.57 3.56
CA ILE A 67 -1.42 -6.33 2.55
C ILE A 67 0.06 -6.01 2.65
N HIS A 68 0.87 -7.04 2.81
CA HIS A 68 2.32 -6.92 2.82
C HIS A 68 2.91 -7.36 1.50
N VAL A 69 3.81 -6.57 0.97
CA VAL A 69 4.67 -6.94 -0.15
C VAL A 69 6.09 -7.05 0.35
N ARG A 70 6.80 -8.09 -0.07
CA ARG A 70 8.22 -8.24 0.21
C ARG A 70 9.00 -8.56 -1.07
N HIS A 71 10.18 -8.01 -1.19
CA HIS A 71 11.13 -8.41 -2.21
C HIS A 71 11.82 -9.72 -1.82
N ASN A 72 11.95 -10.66 -2.76
CA ASN A 72 12.71 -11.88 -2.55
C ASN A 72 14.20 -11.53 -2.41
N ALA A 73 14.74 -11.64 -1.21
CA ALA A 73 16.12 -11.31 -0.90
C ALA A 73 16.61 -12.14 0.28
N GLU A 74 17.82 -12.66 0.15
CA GLU A 74 18.53 -13.35 1.23
C GLU A 74 19.99 -12.84 1.29
N PRO A 75 20.53 -12.62 2.48
CA PRO A 75 19.87 -12.61 3.80
C PRO A 75 19.06 -11.32 4.02
N GLY A 76 18.19 -11.32 5.04
CA GLY A 76 17.45 -10.14 5.50
C GLY A 76 16.13 -9.89 4.79
N GLY A 77 15.63 -10.82 3.97
CA GLY A 77 14.36 -10.73 3.26
C GLY A 77 13.11 -10.91 4.12
N LYS A 78 13.26 -11.11 5.45
CA LYS A 78 12.13 -11.17 6.38
C LYS A 78 11.46 -9.78 6.49
N ILE A 79 10.12 -9.75 6.58
CA ILE A 79 9.37 -8.55 6.97
C ILE A 79 9.77 -8.19 8.40
N ASN A 80 10.08 -6.92 8.62
CA ASN A 80 10.56 -6.46 9.93
C ASN A 80 9.48 -6.61 11.00
N ASP A 81 9.89 -7.00 12.22
CA ASP A 81 8.97 -7.29 13.32
C ASP A 81 8.13 -6.08 13.77
N MET A 82 8.57 -4.84 13.49
CA MET A 82 7.78 -3.63 13.77
C MET A 82 6.47 -3.56 12.98
N VAL A 83 6.39 -4.26 11.85
CA VAL A 83 5.21 -4.33 10.97
C VAL A 83 4.80 -5.78 10.71
N LYS A 84 4.99 -6.64 11.69
CA LYS A 84 4.75 -8.07 11.57
C LYS A 84 3.32 -8.38 11.09
N PRO A 85 3.17 -9.17 9.99
CA PRO A 85 1.86 -9.57 9.50
C PRO A 85 1.16 -10.53 10.46
N LEU A 86 -0.16 -10.45 10.52
CA LEU A 86 -1.01 -11.48 11.14
C LEU A 86 -1.18 -12.67 10.17
N ALA A 87 -1.53 -13.85 10.70
CA ALA A 87 -1.76 -15.03 9.88
C ALA A 87 -2.91 -14.87 8.86
N SER A 88 -3.85 -13.98 9.14
CA SER A 88 -4.98 -13.63 8.26
C SER A 88 -4.61 -12.65 7.14
N GLU A 89 -3.49 -11.94 7.27
CA GLU A 89 -3.08 -10.91 6.32
C GLU A 89 -2.33 -11.52 5.11
N LYS A 90 -2.50 -10.91 3.95
CA LYS A 90 -1.86 -11.38 2.73
C LYS A 90 -0.44 -10.87 2.58
N ILE A 91 0.44 -11.77 2.17
CA ILE A 91 1.84 -11.47 1.85
C ILE A 91 2.07 -11.83 0.39
N PHE A 92 2.57 -10.88 -0.39
CA PHE A 92 2.99 -11.10 -1.77
C PHE A 92 4.51 -10.95 -1.86
N SER A 93 5.17 -11.94 -2.45
CA SER A 93 6.61 -11.90 -2.74
C SER A 93 6.83 -11.46 -4.19
N LYS A 94 7.81 -10.61 -4.43
CA LYS A 94 8.15 -10.08 -5.74
C LYS A 94 9.65 -10.15 -6.03
N ASP A 95 9.97 -10.23 -7.30
CA ASP A 95 11.36 -10.13 -7.80
C ASP A 95 11.58 -8.82 -8.58
N ALA A 96 10.49 -8.20 -9.05
CA ALA A 96 10.54 -6.91 -9.75
C ALA A 96 10.35 -5.72 -8.80
N VAL A 97 10.74 -4.53 -9.24
CA VAL A 97 10.49 -3.28 -8.50
C VAL A 97 8.98 -3.02 -8.38
N ASN A 98 8.23 -3.23 -9.47
CA ASN A 98 6.78 -3.11 -9.51
C ASN A 98 6.13 -4.33 -8.86
N CYS A 99 5.40 -4.12 -7.77
CA CYS A 99 4.75 -5.18 -7.00
C CYS A 99 3.55 -5.85 -7.71
N PHE A 100 3.08 -5.31 -8.80
CA PHE A 100 2.00 -5.92 -9.59
C PHE A 100 2.52 -6.92 -10.64
N MET A 101 3.84 -6.91 -10.91
CA MET A 101 4.42 -7.82 -11.89
C MET A 101 4.59 -9.23 -11.34
N GLY A 102 3.80 -10.19 -11.87
CA GLY A 102 3.97 -11.63 -11.58
C GLY A 102 3.61 -12.07 -10.15
N THR A 103 2.87 -11.24 -9.39
CA THR A 103 2.60 -11.51 -7.98
C THR A 103 1.17 -11.98 -7.68
N GLY A 104 0.22 -11.77 -8.59
CA GLY A 104 -1.21 -11.99 -8.32
C GLY A 104 -1.86 -10.91 -7.42
N LEU A 105 -1.13 -9.87 -7.04
CA LEU A 105 -1.64 -8.78 -6.18
C LEU A 105 -2.87 -8.12 -6.79
N GLN A 106 -2.88 -7.85 -8.10
CA GLN A 106 -4.01 -7.21 -8.77
C GLN A 106 -5.29 -8.04 -8.70
N ASP A 107 -5.18 -9.36 -8.90
CA ASP A 107 -6.33 -10.27 -8.84
C ASP A 107 -6.89 -10.34 -7.42
N TYR A 108 -6.01 -10.37 -6.42
CA TYR A 108 -6.43 -10.30 -5.02
C TYR A 108 -7.16 -8.98 -4.71
N LEU A 109 -6.61 -7.83 -5.12
CA LEU A 109 -7.24 -6.52 -4.90
C LEU A 109 -8.62 -6.44 -5.55
N LYS A 110 -8.78 -6.98 -6.77
CA LYS A 110 -10.09 -7.10 -7.44
C LYS A 110 -11.05 -8.00 -6.66
N SER A 111 -10.57 -9.13 -6.13
CA SER A 111 -11.41 -10.09 -5.39
C SER A 111 -11.99 -9.51 -4.09
N ILE A 112 -11.32 -8.53 -3.50
CA ILE A 112 -11.78 -7.80 -2.29
C ILE A 112 -12.45 -6.45 -2.62
N ASN A 113 -12.70 -6.16 -3.90
CA ASN A 113 -13.27 -4.91 -4.40
C ASN A 113 -12.53 -3.66 -3.90
N ALA A 114 -11.20 -3.73 -3.78
CA ALA A 114 -10.39 -2.58 -3.43
C ALA A 114 -10.39 -1.56 -4.59
N ASP A 115 -10.65 -0.30 -4.28
CA ASP A 115 -10.59 0.81 -5.23
C ASP A 115 -9.58 1.89 -4.80
N THR A 116 -9.21 1.89 -3.53
CA THR A 116 -8.30 2.87 -2.95
C THR A 116 -7.15 2.15 -2.23
N LEU A 117 -5.93 2.47 -2.61
CA LEU A 117 -4.72 1.93 -1.99
C LEU A 117 -4.03 2.99 -1.15
N VAL A 118 -3.84 2.68 0.14
CA VAL A 118 -3.00 3.47 1.05
C VAL A 118 -1.62 2.83 1.03
N ILE A 119 -0.63 3.54 0.52
CA ILE A 119 0.70 2.99 0.20
C ILE A 119 1.73 3.60 1.15
N CYS A 120 2.60 2.75 1.70
CA CYS A 120 3.78 3.15 2.46
C CYS A 120 4.89 2.11 2.32
N GLY A 121 6.09 2.38 2.80
CA GLY A 121 7.19 1.41 2.83
C GLY A 121 8.51 1.90 2.26
N MET A 122 9.28 1.01 1.66
CA MET A 122 10.68 1.21 1.29
C MET A 122 10.99 0.64 -0.11
N GLN A 123 11.85 1.28 -0.89
CA GLN A 123 12.40 2.63 -0.76
C GLN A 123 11.51 3.62 -1.49
N THR A 124 11.41 4.85 -1.00
CA THR A 124 10.54 5.89 -1.57
C THR A 124 10.71 6.02 -3.08
N HIS A 125 11.95 6.16 -3.57
CA HIS A 125 12.31 6.40 -4.98
C HIS A 125 12.39 5.13 -5.86
N MET A 126 12.05 3.97 -5.30
CA MET A 126 12.10 2.69 -6.03
C MET A 126 10.77 1.95 -5.95
N CYS A 127 10.66 0.98 -5.04
CA CYS A 127 9.49 0.08 -4.97
C CYS A 127 8.20 0.82 -4.59
N VAL A 128 8.27 1.84 -3.73
CA VAL A 128 7.12 2.68 -3.38
C VAL A 128 6.67 3.53 -4.57
N GLU A 129 7.61 4.19 -5.26
CA GLU A 129 7.31 4.95 -6.47
C GLU A 129 6.72 4.06 -7.56
N ALA A 130 7.35 2.91 -7.84
CA ALA A 130 6.88 1.97 -8.86
C ALA A 130 5.48 1.42 -8.53
N ALA A 131 5.22 1.08 -7.25
CA ALA A 131 3.91 0.63 -6.80
C ALA A 131 2.84 1.72 -6.98
N THR A 132 3.16 2.97 -6.61
CA THR A 132 2.21 4.09 -6.68
C THR A 132 1.83 4.40 -8.13
N ARG A 133 2.81 4.49 -9.04
CA ARG A 133 2.56 4.72 -10.47
C ARG A 133 1.75 3.57 -11.08
N ALA A 134 2.17 2.34 -10.87
CA ALA A 134 1.49 1.17 -11.42
C ALA A 134 0.05 1.04 -10.88
N ALA A 135 -0.18 1.30 -9.60
CA ALA A 135 -1.52 1.29 -9.02
C ALA A 135 -2.43 2.33 -9.70
N THR A 136 -1.92 3.55 -9.93
CA THR A 136 -2.67 4.61 -10.62
C THR A 136 -2.97 4.23 -12.07
N ASP A 137 -2.00 3.68 -12.80
CA ASP A 137 -2.17 3.21 -14.18
C ASP A 137 -3.19 2.07 -14.29
N LEU A 138 -3.33 1.25 -13.23
CA LEU A 138 -4.33 0.20 -13.10
C LEU A 138 -5.71 0.71 -12.64
N GLY A 139 -5.87 2.01 -12.41
CA GLY A 139 -7.15 2.66 -12.08
C GLY A 139 -7.46 2.77 -10.59
N TYR A 140 -6.52 2.42 -9.69
CA TYR A 140 -6.71 2.61 -8.25
C TYR A 140 -6.55 4.07 -7.85
N LYS A 141 -7.34 4.54 -6.88
CA LYS A 141 -7.08 5.77 -6.15
C LYS A 141 -5.93 5.54 -5.18
N CYS A 142 -4.88 6.35 -5.23
CA CYS A 142 -3.70 6.18 -4.40
C CYS A 142 -3.59 7.28 -3.34
N ILE A 143 -3.34 6.87 -2.11
CA ILE A 143 -2.95 7.72 -0.99
C ILE A 143 -1.56 7.26 -0.55
N LEU A 144 -0.55 8.11 -0.72
CA LEU A 144 0.81 7.82 -0.31
C LEU A 144 1.09 8.48 1.04
N VAL A 145 1.40 7.67 2.07
CA VAL A 145 1.72 8.17 3.40
C VAL A 145 3.22 8.35 3.50
N HIS A 146 3.67 9.59 3.28
CA HIS A 146 5.08 9.90 3.03
C HIS A 146 6.00 9.68 4.22
N ASP A 147 5.56 9.99 5.44
CA ASP A 147 6.35 9.82 6.68
C ASP A 147 6.36 8.37 7.20
N ALA A 148 5.63 7.47 6.52
CA ALA A 148 5.74 6.02 6.64
C ALA A 148 6.59 5.40 5.50
N CYS A 149 7.38 6.22 4.78
CA CYS A 149 8.32 5.80 3.76
C CYS A 149 9.75 6.20 4.13
N ALA A 150 10.73 5.38 3.74
CA ALA A 150 12.15 5.65 3.94
C ALA A 150 12.95 5.44 2.66
N THR A 151 14.11 6.11 2.59
CA THR A 151 15.08 5.96 1.51
C THR A 151 16.50 6.17 2.02
N LYS A 152 17.48 6.30 1.12
CA LYS A 152 18.91 6.49 1.44
C LYS A 152 19.53 7.56 0.57
N ASP A 153 20.73 7.99 0.93
CA ASP A 153 21.57 8.81 0.05
C ASP A 153 21.86 8.04 -1.25
N LEU A 154 21.81 8.74 -2.37
CA LEU A 154 22.17 8.20 -3.68
C LEU A 154 23.48 8.83 -4.17
N LYS A 155 24.17 8.12 -5.06
CA LYS A 155 25.38 8.62 -5.69
C LYS A 155 25.27 8.49 -7.21
N PHE A 156 25.61 9.57 -7.92
CA PHE A 156 25.74 9.57 -9.36
C PHE A 156 27.08 10.25 -9.74
N GLY A 157 28.03 9.47 -10.18
CA GLY A 157 29.41 9.92 -10.33
C GLY A 157 29.97 10.37 -8.98
N ASP A 158 30.44 11.60 -8.89
CA ASP A 158 30.90 12.24 -7.65
C ASP A 158 29.81 12.99 -6.88
N TYR A 159 28.60 13.07 -7.45
CA TYR A 159 27.45 13.72 -6.80
C TYR A 159 26.86 12.80 -5.75
N VAL A 160 26.70 13.32 -4.53
CA VAL A 160 25.93 12.70 -3.45
C VAL A 160 24.62 13.45 -3.31
N ILE A 161 23.52 12.73 -3.54
CA ILE A 161 22.15 13.24 -3.38
C ILE A 161 21.66 12.74 -2.03
N LYS A 162 21.36 13.65 -1.12
CA LYS A 162 20.94 13.31 0.22
C LYS A 162 19.56 12.62 0.24
N SER A 163 19.37 11.72 1.17
CA SER A 163 18.11 10.97 1.32
C SER A 163 16.88 11.88 1.39
N ALA A 164 17.00 13.04 2.05
CA ALA A 164 15.91 14.03 2.08
C ALA A 164 15.57 14.54 0.68
N ASP A 165 16.57 14.88 -0.13
CA ASP A 165 16.37 15.38 -1.50
C ASP A 165 15.77 14.28 -2.39
N VAL A 166 16.26 13.05 -2.27
CA VAL A 166 15.71 11.87 -2.96
C VAL A 166 14.24 11.67 -2.59
N HIS A 167 13.94 11.69 -1.29
CA HIS A 167 12.60 11.48 -0.77
C HIS A 167 11.64 12.56 -1.28
N TYR A 168 11.94 13.83 -1.02
CA TYR A 168 11.03 14.93 -1.35
C TYR A 168 10.89 15.17 -2.87
N SER A 169 11.93 14.96 -3.67
CA SER A 169 11.82 15.04 -5.13
C SER A 169 10.89 13.94 -5.68
N THR A 170 11.01 12.72 -5.16
CA THR A 170 10.10 11.62 -5.53
C THR A 170 8.66 11.93 -5.14
N LEU A 171 8.43 12.39 -3.90
CA LEU A 171 7.09 12.77 -3.43
C LEU A 171 6.47 13.89 -4.25
N ALA A 172 7.27 14.91 -4.61
CA ALA A 172 6.81 16.00 -5.46
C ALA A 172 6.29 15.50 -6.81
N THR A 173 7.00 14.54 -7.41
CA THR A 173 6.56 13.91 -8.66
C THR A 173 5.29 13.05 -8.45
N LEU A 174 5.24 12.29 -7.35
CA LEU A 174 4.11 11.38 -7.06
C LEU A 174 2.80 12.12 -6.73
N ARG A 175 2.82 13.41 -6.42
CA ARG A 175 1.58 14.22 -6.27
C ARG A 175 0.70 14.25 -7.52
N SER A 176 1.25 13.94 -8.68
CA SER A 176 0.46 13.78 -9.92
C SER A 176 -0.26 12.42 -10.02
N TYR A 177 0.06 11.47 -9.15
CA TYR A 177 -0.43 10.09 -9.16
C TYR A 177 -1.20 9.73 -7.89
N ALA A 178 -0.89 10.38 -6.78
CA ALA A 178 -1.45 10.04 -5.48
C ALA A 178 -1.72 11.29 -4.64
N ARG A 179 -2.67 11.19 -3.72
CA ARG A 179 -2.77 12.14 -2.62
C ARG A 179 -1.65 11.83 -1.62
N VAL A 180 -0.66 12.70 -1.53
CA VAL A 180 0.48 12.56 -0.61
C VAL A 180 0.14 13.24 0.72
N VAL A 181 0.17 12.49 1.81
CA VAL A 181 -0.20 12.94 3.17
C VAL A 181 0.76 12.39 4.22
N SER A 182 0.80 12.99 5.40
CA SER A 182 1.43 12.40 6.58
C SER A 182 0.53 11.37 7.26
N THR A 183 1.11 10.53 8.13
CA THR A 183 0.36 9.60 8.97
C THR A 183 -0.66 10.33 9.83
N SER A 184 -0.28 11.47 10.42
CA SER A 184 -1.18 12.26 11.27
C SER A 184 -2.33 12.89 10.48
N GLU A 185 -2.14 13.26 9.23
CA GLU A 185 -3.21 13.74 8.36
C GLU A 185 -4.14 12.61 7.96
N PHE A 186 -3.58 11.44 7.61
CA PHE A 186 -4.38 10.28 7.25
C PHE A 186 -5.29 9.79 8.39
N LEU A 187 -4.77 9.71 9.61
CA LEU A 187 -5.49 9.19 10.78
C LEU A 187 -6.53 10.16 11.37
N LYS A 188 -6.61 11.41 10.90
CA LYS A 188 -7.66 12.37 11.30
C LYS A 188 -8.99 12.22 10.55
N TYR A 189 -8.98 11.45 9.46
CA TYR A 189 -10.16 11.18 8.61
C TYR A 189 -10.64 9.74 8.77
#